data_bb131dba005e5965238390eee9633085
#
_entry.id   bb131dba005e5965238390eee9633085
#
_cell.length_a   1.000
_cell.length_b   1.000
_cell.length_c   1.000
_cell.angle_alpha   90.00
_cell.angle_beta   90.00
_cell.angle_gamma   90.00
#
_symmetry.space_group_name_H-M   'P 1'
#
loop_
_entity.id
_entity.type
_entity.pdbx_description
1 polymer ?
#
loop_
_entity_poly.entity_id
_entity_poly.type
_entity_poly.pdbx_seq_one_letter_code
_entity_poly.pdbx_strand_id
1 'polypeptide(L)'
;MLIGYARVSTQLQDNASQIEALRNIGCETIFEETISGGRWERPKLQELLHYVRKGDTIVVWKLDRLSRSLKDLLFIMEQIESRGAGFRSLTESIDTTTSAGKMMMQMVGVFAEFERSMLKERTIKGLEYAKGQGRVGGRRPKLKQIQVQEIVQLYAGGKSAVELAQLFNVHKATVYRVINSSKE
;
A
#
# COMPACT_ATOMS: atom_id res chain seq x y z
N MET A 1 21.31 13.93 -18.51
CA MET A 1 20.77 13.00 -19.52
C MET A 1 19.26 12.83 -19.30
N LEU A 2 18.46 12.66 -20.39
CA LEU A 2 17.04 12.30 -20.27
C LEU A 2 16.89 10.79 -20.35
N ILE A 3 16.20 10.20 -19.35
CA ILE A 3 16.02 8.75 -19.24
C ILE A 3 14.52 8.47 -19.18
N GLY A 4 14.01 7.74 -20.18
CA GLY A 4 12.60 7.40 -20.28
C GLY A 4 12.22 6.21 -19.39
N TYR A 5 11.02 6.24 -18.81
CA TYR A 5 10.39 5.08 -18.23
C TYR A 5 9.00 4.89 -18.86
N ALA A 6 8.81 3.72 -19.42
CA ALA A 6 7.56 3.32 -20.04
C ALA A 6 7.01 2.07 -19.36
N ARG A 7 5.75 2.12 -18.93
CA ARG A 7 5.04 0.94 -18.44
C ARG A 7 4.08 0.45 -19.51
N VAL A 8 4.43 -0.70 -20.09
CA VAL A 8 3.71 -1.28 -21.21
C VAL A 8 2.75 -2.37 -20.74
N SER A 9 1.55 -2.38 -21.30
CA SER A 9 0.56 -3.44 -21.13
C SER A 9 0.55 -4.33 -22.37
N THR A 10 -0.23 -5.41 -22.35
CA THR A 10 -0.41 -6.28 -23.52
C THR A 10 -1.11 -5.59 -24.72
N GLN A 11 -1.63 -4.37 -24.57
CA GLN A 11 -2.20 -3.58 -25.64
C GLN A 11 -1.08 -2.82 -26.39
N LEU A 12 -0.78 -3.28 -27.61
CA LEU A 12 0.36 -2.83 -28.41
C LEU A 12 0.30 -1.35 -28.84
N GLN A 13 -0.90 -0.80 -29.10
CA GLN A 13 -1.06 0.57 -29.62
C GLN A 13 -0.64 1.67 -28.62
N ASP A 14 -1.03 1.54 -27.36
CA ASP A 14 -0.67 2.51 -26.29
C ASP A 14 0.84 2.51 -25.99
N ASN A 15 1.50 1.39 -26.22
CA ASN A 15 2.91 1.22 -25.94
C ASN A 15 3.79 1.97 -26.94
N ALA A 16 3.48 1.86 -28.24
CA ALA A 16 4.24 2.51 -29.32
C ALA A 16 4.21 4.04 -29.17
N SER A 17 3.03 4.62 -28.95
CA SER A 17 2.87 6.08 -28.78
C SER A 17 3.65 6.62 -27.57
N GLN A 18 3.68 5.85 -26.48
CA GLN A 18 4.41 6.22 -25.26
C GLN A 18 5.93 6.26 -25.50
N ILE A 19 6.47 5.22 -26.15
CA ILE A 19 7.89 5.11 -26.45
C ILE A 19 8.28 6.19 -27.47
N GLU A 20 7.46 6.42 -28.50
CA GLU A 20 7.68 7.45 -29.49
C GLU A 20 7.73 8.86 -28.85
N ALA A 21 6.78 9.18 -27.95
CA ALA A 21 6.79 10.44 -27.21
C ALA A 21 8.08 10.64 -26.40
N LEU A 22 8.56 9.59 -25.75
CA LEU A 22 9.81 9.64 -24.99
C LEU A 22 11.03 9.81 -25.88
N ARG A 23 11.07 9.17 -27.05
CA ARG A 23 12.15 9.36 -28.02
C ARG A 23 12.15 10.76 -28.62
N ASN A 24 10.98 11.29 -28.96
CA ASN A 24 10.85 12.63 -29.55
C ASN A 24 11.32 13.75 -28.65
N ILE A 25 11.27 13.56 -27.33
CA ILE A 25 11.81 14.54 -26.38
C ILE A 25 13.32 14.37 -26.13
N GLY A 26 13.95 13.35 -26.72
CA GLY A 26 15.40 13.11 -26.64
C GLY A 26 15.80 12.17 -25.49
N CYS A 27 14.92 11.25 -25.05
CA CYS A 27 15.36 10.19 -24.13
C CYS A 27 16.33 9.24 -24.85
N GLU A 28 17.56 9.19 -24.36
CA GLU A 28 18.62 8.33 -24.92
C GLU A 28 18.45 6.88 -24.52
N THR A 29 17.96 6.63 -23.31
CA THR A 29 17.69 5.31 -22.75
C THR A 29 16.26 5.26 -22.27
N ILE A 30 15.53 4.17 -22.59
CA ILE A 30 14.16 3.95 -22.15
C ILE A 30 14.06 2.60 -21.43
N PHE A 31 13.62 2.61 -20.18
CA PHE A 31 13.34 1.41 -19.39
C PHE A 31 11.89 1.01 -19.61
N GLU A 32 11.68 -0.13 -20.23
CA GLU A 32 10.35 -0.64 -20.56
C GLU A 32 9.93 -1.72 -19.55
N GLU A 33 8.90 -1.42 -18.75
CA GLU A 33 8.33 -2.33 -17.76
C GLU A 33 7.10 -3.04 -18.34
N THR A 34 7.18 -4.36 -18.51
CA THR A 34 6.04 -5.16 -18.93
C THR A 34 5.34 -5.76 -17.72
N ILE A 35 4.12 -5.29 -17.42
CA ILE A 35 3.34 -5.80 -16.30
C ILE A 35 2.28 -6.77 -16.82
N SER A 36 2.46 -8.06 -16.54
CA SER A 36 1.45 -9.09 -16.73
C SER A 36 0.75 -9.39 -15.40
N GLY A 37 -0.59 -9.22 -15.37
CA GLY A 37 -1.47 -9.83 -14.38
C GLY A 37 -1.06 -9.76 -12.91
N GLY A 38 -1.17 -8.59 -12.27
CA GLY A 38 -1.21 -8.49 -10.80
C GLY A 38 0.13 -8.56 -10.05
N ARG A 39 1.25 -8.76 -10.69
CA ARG A 39 2.56 -8.70 -10.04
C ARG A 39 2.98 -7.25 -9.77
N TRP A 40 3.34 -6.96 -8.52
CA TRP A 40 3.81 -5.65 -8.06
C TRP A 40 5.31 -5.43 -8.27
N GLU A 41 6.02 -6.47 -8.69
CA GLU A 41 7.45 -6.39 -8.96
C GLU A 41 7.70 -5.54 -10.20
N ARG A 42 8.50 -4.49 -10.03
CA ARG A 42 8.87 -3.51 -11.06
C ARG A 42 10.39 -3.51 -11.23
N PRO A 43 10.95 -4.59 -11.77
CA PRO A 43 12.41 -4.73 -11.88
C PRO A 43 13.02 -3.63 -12.74
N LYS A 44 12.34 -3.21 -13.80
CA LYS A 44 12.86 -2.13 -14.67
C LYS A 44 12.82 -0.75 -14.01
N LEU A 45 11.83 -0.47 -13.16
CA LEU A 45 11.83 0.74 -12.35
C LEU A 45 12.98 0.71 -11.32
N GLN A 46 13.23 -0.42 -10.67
CA GLN A 46 14.35 -0.55 -9.74
C GLN A 46 15.69 -0.40 -10.45
N GLU A 47 15.84 -1.02 -11.62
CA GLU A 47 17.01 -0.88 -12.47
C GLU A 47 17.24 0.59 -12.87
N LEU A 48 16.20 1.29 -13.31
CA LEU A 48 16.23 2.72 -13.61
C LEU A 48 16.68 3.54 -12.41
N LEU A 49 16.09 3.32 -11.24
CA LEU A 49 16.47 4.04 -10.03
C LEU A 49 17.93 3.80 -9.62
N HIS A 50 18.48 2.62 -9.87
CA HIS A 50 19.91 2.36 -9.65
C HIS A 50 20.81 2.97 -10.73
N TYR A 51 20.31 3.08 -11.95
CA TYR A 51 21.04 3.62 -13.10
C TYR A 51 21.19 5.14 -13.05
N VAL A 52 20.16 5.85 -12.58
CA VAL A 52 20.07 7.31 -12.58
C VAL A 52 21.15 7.96 -11.70
N ARG A 53 21.74 9.06 -12.17
CA ARG A 53 22.79 9.81 -11.50
C ARG A 53 22.34 11.25 -11.24
N LYS A 54 23.11 11.96 -10.41
CA LYS A 54 22.87 13.38 -10.14
C LYS A 54 22.91 14.19 -11.45
N GLY A 55 21.88 15.01 -11.65
CA GLY A 55 21.71 15.83 -12.84
C GLY A 55 20.98 15.15 -14.00
N ASP A 56 20.68 13.84 -13.91
CA ASP A 56 19.79 13.17 -14.86
C ASP A 56 18.33 13.55 -14.61
N THR A 57 17.48 13.35 -15.61
CA THR A 57 16.04 13.58 -15.50
C THR A 57 15.29 12.34 -15.99
N ILE A 58 14.49 11.76 -15.10
CA ILE A 58 13.58 10.66 -15.47
C ILE A 58 12.34 11.26 -16.12
N VAL A 59 12.00 10.76 -17.30
CA VAL A 59 10.85 11.22 -18.08
C VAL A 59 9.83 10.10 -18.21
N VAL A 60 8.56 10.43 -17.95
CA VAL A 60 7.42 9.54 -18.17
C VAL A 60 6.40 10.22 -19.08
N TRP A 61 5.65 9.43 -19.79
CA TRP A 61 4.56 9.97 -20.61
C TRP A 61 3.43 10.54 -19.74
N LYS A 62 2.99 9.76 -18.70
CA LYS A 62 1.97 10.15 -17.73
C LYS A 62 2.35 9.67 -16.33
N LEU A 63 1.87 10.34 -15.30
CA LEU A 63 2.08 9.92 -13.90
C LEU A 63 1.53 8.53 -13.59
N ASP A 64 0.41 8.16 -14.20
CA ASP A 64 -0.21 6.84 -14.00
C ASP A 64 0.68 5.69 -14.53
N ARG A 65 1.60 5.97 -15.45
CA ARG A 65 2.62 5.01 -15.92
C ARG A 65 3.71 4.80 -14.87
N LEU A 66 4.01 5.81 -14.08
CA LEU A 66 4.99 5.69 -13.01
C LEU A 66 4.40 5.04 -11.76
N SER A 67 3.18 5.42 -11.37
CA SER A 67 2.53 4.88 -10.18
C SER A 67 1.01 4.81 -10.32
N ARG A 68 0.38 3.88 -9.58
CA ARG A 68 -1.08 3.73 -9.47
C ARG A 68 -1.65 4.32 -8.19
N SER A 69 -0.79 4.71 -7.27
CA SER A 69 -1.19 5.34 -6.02
C SER A 69 -0.33 6.57 -5.76
N LEU A 70 -0.94 7.58 -5.18
CA LEU A 70 -0.23 8.80 -4.83
C LEU A 70 0.88 8.56 -3.80
N LYS A 71 0.66 7.64 -2.87
CA LYS A 71 1.70 7.23 -1.90
C LYS A 71 2.93 6.66 -2.58
N ASP A 72 2.73 5.76 -3.54
CA ASP A 72 3.80 5.11 -4.27
C ASP A 72 4.54 6.13 -5.17
N LEU A 73 3.77 7.06 -5.79
CA LEU A 73 4.34 8.16 -6.55
C LEU A 73 5.28 9.02 -5.71
N LEU A 74 4.84 9.46 -4.54
CA LEU A 74 5.65 10.29 -3.63
C LEU A 74 6.91 9.55 -3.17
N PHE A 75 6.80 8.27 -2.85
CA PHE A 75 7.96 7.44 -2.51
C PHE A 75 8.97 7.35 -3.66
N ILE A 76 8.51 7.16 -4.90
CA ILE A 76 9.40 7.15 -6.08
C ILE A 76 10.04 8.53 -6.28
N MET A 77 9.29 9.62 -6.11
CA MET A 77 9.82 10.98 -6.21
C MET A 77 10.93 11.24 -5.19
N GLU A 78 10.74 10.83 -3.94
CA GLU A 78 11.76 10.92 -2.90
C GLU A 78 13.02 10.13 -3.25
N GLN A 79 12.88 8.94 -3.85
CA GLN A 79 14.00 8.16 -4.34
C GLN A 79 14.77 8.86 -5.48
N ILE A 80 14.07 9.54 -6.39
CA ILE A 80 14.65 10.29 -7.49
C ILE A 80 15.43 11.52 -6.94
N GLU A 81 14.79 12.28 -6.06
CA GLU A 81 15.36 13.47 -5.45
C GLU A 81 16.58 13.14 -4.58
N SER A 82 16.54 12.06 -3.79
CA SER A 82 17.68 11.63 -2.97
C SER A 82 18.92 11.30 -3.78
N ARG A 83 18.79 10.96 -5.07
CA ARG A 83 19.88 10.75 -6.01
C ARG A 83 20.30 12.04 -6.73
N GLY A 84 19.67 13.16 -6.43
CA GLY A 84 19.93 14.45 -7.08
C GLY A 84 19.46 14.49 -8.54
N ALA A 85 18.50 13.65 -8.91
CA ALA A 85 17.92 13.59 -10.25
C ALA A 85 16.60 14.38 -10.31
N GLY A 86 16.23 14.79 -11.54
CA GLY A 86 14.95 15.42 -11.83
C GLY A 86 13.92 14.39 -12.30
N PHE A 87 12.66 14.84 -12.32
CA PHE A 87 11.53 14.08 -12.87
C PHE A 87 10.69 14.97 -13.79
N ARG A 88 10.23 14.41 -14.90
CA ARG A 88 9.35 15.10 -15.84
C ARG A 88 8.22 14.18 -16.33
N SER A 89 6.99 14.69 -16.26
CA SER A 89 5.82 14.08 -16.90
C SER A 89 5.38 14.90 -18.10
N LEU A 90 5.17 14.25 -19.25
CA LEU A 90 4.88 14.96 -20.49
C LEU A 90 3.42 15.45 -20.55
N THR A 91 2.49 14.63 -20.07
CA THR A 91 1.04 14.94 -20.20
C THR A 91 0.60 15.95 -19.13
N GLU A 92 1.04 15.80 -17.88
CA GLU A 92 0.68 16.69 -16.79
C GLU A 92 1.56 17.95 -16.75
N SER A 93 2.56 18.05 -17.64
CA SER A 93 3.50 19.19 -17.69
C SER A 93 4.20 19.48 -16.35
N ILE A 94 4.46 18.43 -15.57
CA ILE A 94 5.21 18.50 -14.32
C ILE A 94 6.67 18.31 -14.62
N ASP A 95 7.52 19.26 -14.18
CA ASP A 95 8.97 19.21 -14.33
C ASP A 95 9.64 19.65 -13.02
N THR A 96 10.14 18.69 -12.24
CA THR A 96 10.77 18.96 -10.94
C THR A 96 12.18 19.57 -11.06
N THR A 97 12.70 19.75 -12.27
CA THR A 97 13.93 20.52 -12.48
C THR A 97 13.69 22.02 -12.35
N THR A 98 12.42 22.46 -12.45
CA THR A 98 11.99 23.85 -12.25
C THR A 98 11.42 24.07 -10.84
N SER A 99 11.53 25.30 -10.34
CA SER A 99 10.95 25.67 -9.04
C SER A 99 9.42 25.49 -9.02
N ALA A 100 8.74 25.85 -10.10
CA ALA A 100 7.29 25.67 -10.23
C ALA A 100 6.88 24.20 -10.20
N GLY A 101 7.60 23.32 -10.92
CA GLY A 101 7.30 21.88 -10.90
C GLY A 101 7.61 21.23 -9.56
N LYS A 102 8.67 21.67 -8.86
CA LYS A 102 8.93 21.24 -7.48
C LYS A 102 7.79 21.63 -6.55
N MET A 103 7.34 22.88 -6.61
CA MET A 103 6.21 23.35 -5.83
C MET A 103 4.93 22.56 -6.15
N MET A 104 4.64 22.30 -7.42
CA MET A 104 3.50 21.48 -7.85
C MET A 104 3.57 20.07 -7.24
N MET A 105 4.72 19.43 -7.25
CA MET A 105 4.90 18.10 -6.68
C MET A 105 4.73 18.09 -5.15
N GLN A 106 5.21 19.12 -4.47
CA GLN A 106 4.99 19.29 -3.03
C GLN A 106 3.49 19.48 -2.71
N MET A 107 2.76 20.26 -3.49
CA MET A 107 1.30 20.41 -3.33
C MET A 107 0.58 19.07 -3.50
N VAL A 108 0.94 18.27 -4.49
CA VAL A 108 0.41 16.91 -4.67
C VAL A 108 0.66 16.05 -3.43
N GLY A 109 1.83 16.18 -2.81
CA GLY A 109 2.16 15.51 -1.54
C GLY A 109 1.28 15.94 -0.37
N VAL A 110 1.07 17.23 -0.21
CA VAL A 110 0.19 17.79 0.83
C VAL A 110 -1.26 17.31 0.64
N PHE A 111 -1.77 17.31 -0.59
CA PHE A 111 -3.10 16.79 -0.89
C PHE A 111 -3.25 15.31 -0.54
N ALA A 112 -2.23 14.51 -0.83
CA ALA A 112 -2.22 13.08 -0.47
C ALA A 112 -2.32 12.86 1.03
N GLU A 113 -1.58 13.63 1.82
CA GLU A 113 -1.61 13.53 3.28
C GLU A 113 -2.94 14.01 3.86
N PHE A 114 -3.49 15.11 3.31
CA PHE A 114 -4.81 15.60 3.66
C PHE A 114 -5.90 14.54 3.40
N GLU A 115 -5.93 13.95 2.20
CA GLU A 115 -6.91 12.92 1.84
C GLU A 115 -6.81 11.70 2.79
N ARG A 116 -5.59 11.26 3.11
CA ARG A 116 -5.34 10.19 4.07
C ARG A 116 -5.88 10.54 5.46
N SER A 117 -5.65 11.75 5.92
CA SER A 117 -6.10 12.24 7.22
C SER A 117 -7.63 12.25 7.30
N MET A 118 -8.29 12.73 6.25
CA MET A 118 -9.75 12.73 6.15
C MET A 118 -10.34 11.31 6.15
N LEU A 119 -9.72 10.37 5.42
CA LEU A 119 -10.14 8.97 5.40
C LEU A 119 -9.97 8.33 6.79
N LYS A 120 -8.86 8.60 7.46
CA LYS A 120 -8.61 8.11 8.82
C LYS A 120 -9.65 8.65 9.81
N GLU A 121 -9.93 9.94 9.77
CA GLU A 121 -10.94 10.58 10.62
C GLU A 121 -12.33 9.98 10.39
N ARG A 122 -12.73 9.82 9.12
CA ARG A 122 -14.00 9.18 8.76
C ARG A 122 -14.09 7.74 9.29
N THR A 123 -12.99 6.99 9.19
CA THR A 123 -12.92 5.61 9.69
C THR A 123 -13.07 5.57 11.21
N ILE A 124 -12.37 6.44 11.95
CA ILE A 124 -12.47 6.53 13.41
C ILE A 124 -13.90 6.87 13.82
N LYS A 125 -14.51 7.91 13.25
CA LYS A 125 -15.90 8.27 13.53
C LYS A 125 -16.88 7.13 13.23
N GLY A 126 -16.66 6.40 12.13
CA GLY A 126 -17.46 5.21 11.78
C GLY A 126 -17.33 4.08 12.79
N LEU A 127 -16.11 3.83 13.30
CA LEU A 127 -15.86 2.82 14.33
C LEU A 127 -16.48 3.22 15.69
N GLU A 128 -16.38 4.49 16.07
CA GLU A 128 -17.02 5.02 17.29
C GLU A 128 -18.53 4.89 17.23
N TYR A 129 -19.14 5.26 16.09
CA TYR A 129 -20.57 5.08 15.87
C TYR A 129 -20.98 3.59 15.93
N ALA A 130 -20.23 2.71 15.28
CA ALA A 130 -20.51 1.27 15.32
C ALA A 130 -20.39 0.70 16.74
N LYS A 131 -19.38 1.16 17.51
CA LYS A 131 -19.18 0.78 18.92
C LYS A 131 -20.36 1.28 19.79
N GLY A 132 -20.85 2.50 19.57
CA GLY A 132 -22.04 3.03 20.23
C GLY A 132 -23.31 2.23 19.95
N GLN A 133 -23.38 1.57 18.78
CA GLN A 133 -24.45 0.65 18.41
C GLN A 133 -24.24 -0.80 18.91
N GLY A 134 -23.26 -1.03 19.79
CA GLY A 134 -22.92 -2.37 20.30
C GLY A 134 -22.20 -3.27 19.30
N ARG A 135 -21.76 -2.75 18.16
CA ARG A 135 -21.03 -3.53 17.16
C ARG A 135 -19.53 -3.50 17.50
N VAL A 136 -19.04 -4.61 18.04
CA VAL A 136 -17.62 -4.77 18.36
C VAL A 136 -16.91 -5.35 17.14
N GLY A 137 -15.90 -4.62 16.63
CA GLY A 137 -15.04 -5.09 15.54
C GLY A 137 -14.13 -6.24 16.00
N GLY A 138 -13.55 -6.95 15.04
CA GLY A 138 -12.61 -8.03 15.28
C GLY A 138 -13.15 -9.41 14.90
N ARG A 139 -12.35 -10.44 15.16
CA ARG A 139 -12.73 -11.83 14.89
C ARG A 139 -13.79 -12.26 15.90
N ARG A 140 -14.91 -12.81 15.42
CA ARG A 140 -15.95 -13.36 16.29
C ARG A 140 -15.38 -14.39 17.26
N PRO A 141 -15.74 -14.33 18.57
CA PRO A 141 -15.34 -15.35 19.52
C PRO A 141 -15.72 -16.75 19.01
N LYS A 142 -14.83 -17.71 19.14
CA LYS A 142 -15.08 -19.08 18.71
C LYS A 142 -16.05 -19.79 19.65
N LEU A 143 -16.08 -19.36 20.91
CA LEU A 143 -16.95 -19.88 21.97
C LEU A 143 -18.08 -18.89 22.24
N LYS A 144 -19.29 -19.40 22.37
CA LYS A 144 -20.47 -18.66 22.88
C LYS A 144 -20.34 -18.46 24.40
N GLN A 145 -21.03 -17.47 24.94
CA GLN A 145 -20.96 -17.14 26.37
C GLN A 145 -21.35 -18.31 27.26
N ILE A 146 -22.37 -19.11 26.84
CA ILE A 146 -22.79 -20.34 27.52
C ILE A 146 -21.67 -21.36 27.58
N GLN A 147 -20.96 -21.57 26.47
CA GLN A 147 -19.82 -22.49 26.39
C GLN A 147 -18.63 -22.04 27.25
N VAL A 148 -18.44 -20.73 27.38
CA VAL A 148 -17.43 -20.16 28.29
C VAL A 148 -17.77 -20.53 29.75
N GLN A 149 -19.01 -20.36 30.15
CA GLN A 149 -19.49 -20.74 31.50
C GLN A 149 -19.36 -22.24 31.76
N GLU A 150 -19.76 -23.08 30.81
CA GLU A 150 -19.60 -24.53 30.89
C GLU A 150 -18.13 -24.96 31.05
N ILE A 151 -17.19 -24.35 30.29
CA ILE A 151 -15.76 -24.61 30.42
C ILE A 151 -15.29 -24.32 31.85
N VAL A 152 -15.69 -23.19 32.44
CA VAL A 152 -15.30 -22.81 33.78
C VAL A 152 -15.84 -23.81 34.81
N GLN A 153 -17.13 -24.20 34.72
CA GLN A 153 -17.75 -25.17 35.63
C GLN A 153 -17.10 -26.55 35.53
N LEU A 154 -16.90 -27.06 34.32
CA LEU A 154 -16.31 -28.38 34.08
C LEU A 154 -14.84 -28.43 34.54
N TYR A 155 -14.12 -27.32 34.39
CA TYR A 155 -12.75 -27.22 34.91
C TYR A 155 -12.69 -27.23 36.45
N ALA A 156 -13.61 -26.49 37.08
CA ALA A 156 -13.76 -26.52 38.53
C ALA A 156 -14.17 -27.92 39.05
N GLY A 157 -14.93 -28.67 38.25
CA GLY A 157 -15.30 -30.08 38.51
C GLY A 157 -14.19 -31.12 38.23
N GLY A 158 -12.92 -30.64 37.92
CA GLY A 158 -11.75 -31.50 37.80
C GLY A 158 -11.42 -31.99 36.39
N LYS A 159 -12.16 -31.56 35.33
CA LYS A 159 -11.77 -31.89 33.93
C LYS A 159 -10.53 -31.13 33.51
N SER A 160 -9.66 -31.82 32.80
CA SER A 160 -8.41 -31.20 32.29
C SER A 160 -8.67 -30.25 31.14
N ALA A 161 -7.79 -29.23 30.99
CA ALA A 161 -7.87 -28.28 29.88
C ALA A 161 -7.72 -28.95 28.50
N VAL A 162 -7.09 -30.13 28.43
CA VAL A 162 -6.95 -30.91 27.19
C VAL A 162 -8.27 -31.54 26.79
N GLU A 163 -8.96 -32.17 27.73
CA GLU A 163 -10.31 -32.77 27.51
C GLU A 163 -11.32 -31.69 27.11
N LEU A 164 -11.31 -30.54 27.77
CA LEU A 164 -12.16 -29.41 27.44
C LEU A 164 -11.86 -28.84 26.06
N ALA A 165 -10.60 -28.77 25.65
CA ALA A 165 -10.22 -28.35 24.32
C ALA A 165 -10.77 -29.27 23.23
N GLN A 166 -10.76 -30.57 23.46
CA GLN A 166 -11.36 -31.58 22.56
C GLN A 166 -12.88 -31.45 22.53
N LEU A 167 -13.54 -31.39 23.72
CA LEU A 167 -14.96 -31.31 23.85
C LEU A 167 -15.58 -30.11 23.12
N PHE A 168 -14.95 -28.93 23.25
CA PHE A 168 -15.44 -27.70 22.65
C PHE A 168 -14.78 -27.39 21.29
N ASN A 169 -13.99 -28.30 20.75
CA ASN A 169 -13.27 -28.15 19.46
C ASN A 169 -12.49 -26.82 19.35
N VAL A 170 -11.72 -26.51 20.39
CA VAL A 170 -10.85 -25.32 20.48
C VAL A 170 -9.43 -25.71 20.85
N HIS A 171 -8.47 -24.80 20.62
CA HIS A 171 -7.12 -25.05 21.07
C HIS A 171 -7.01 -24.88 22.58
N LYS A 172 -6.15 -25.70 23.25
CA LYS A 172 -5.93 -25.66 24.71
C LYS A 172 -5.63 -24.26 25.26
N ALA A 173 -4.92 -23.42 24.50
CA ALA A 173 -4.65 -22.03 24.88
C ALA A 173 -5.93 -21.17 24.98
N THR A 174 -6.99 -21.52 24.24
CA THR A 174 -8.30 -20.85 24.34
C THR A 174 -8.99 -21.20 25.63
N VAL A 175 -8.91 -22.47 26.08
CA VAL A 175 -9.45 -22.93 27.36
C VAL A 175 -8.73 -22.23 28.52
N TYR A 176 -7.40 -22.20 28.52
CA TYR A 176 -6.64 -21.49 29.56
C TYR A 176 -6.96 -19.99 29.61
N ARG A 177 -7.16 -19.34 28.46
CA ARG A 177 -7.55 -17.93 28.42
C ARG A 177 -8.91 -17.68 29.07
N VAL A 178 -9.89 -18.58 28.81
CA VAL A 178 -11.23 -18.53 29.42
C VAL A 178 -11.14 -18.68 30.93
N ILE A 179 -10.36 -19.67 31.42
CA ILE A 179 -10.20 -19.94 32.86
C ILE A 179 -9.52 -18.75 33.55
N ASN A 180 -8.50 -18.17 32.96
CA ASN A 180 -7.77 -17.04 33.56
C ASN A 180 -8.63 -15.76 33.58
N SER A 181 -9.40 -15.49 32.51
CA SER A 181 -10.30 -14.31 32.48
C SER A 181 -11.52 -14.43 33.41
N SER A 182 -11.83 -15.61 33.95
CA SER A 182 -12.90 -15.81 34.92
C SER A 182 -12.43 -15.76 36.40
N LYS A 183 -11.12 -15.55 36.63
CA LYS A 183 -10.51 -15.40 37.96
C LYS A 183 -10.28 -13.93 38.34
N GLU A 184 -10.44 -13.01 37.39
CA GLU A 184 -10.50 -11.56 37.58
C GLU A 184 -11.94 -11.09 37.77
#